data_ffdbf4206365b68792038e95354d1ad4
#
_entry.id   ffdbf4206365b68792038e95354d1ad4
#
_cell.length_a   1.000
_cell.length_b   1.000
_cell.length_c   1.000
_cell.angle_alpha   90.00
_cell.angle_beta   90.00
_cell.angle_gamma   90.00
#
_symmetry.space_group_name_H-M   'P 1'
#
loop_
_entity.id
_entity.type
_entity.pdbx_description
1 polymer ?
#
loop_
_entity_poly.entity_id
_entity_poly.type
_entity_poly.pdbx_seq_one_letter_code
_entity_poly.pdbx_strand_id
1 'polypeptide(L)'
;MRTFVLLCVLVSLCIRAGADVKFTDVTDTSGIEFRHFTGATGERYMPETMGAGCAFLDYDADGHLDILLANGTSLIPAGPTDTPKLYRNTGNGQFVDVTEAAGLNVPMYGMGIAAADYDNDADLDIYFTNVGDNRLFRNNGDSTFTDVTEFARVGDSGWSTSTVFFDADNDGWLDLFVCNYVEWTPETDVPCTVNLVGGKQYPTYCTPTVYPGESCRFYRNQGSGTFTDVTSQAGLYNPIGKSLGVTLLDYNHDGWIDLAVANDTEPNFLYRNNGDGTFTDEAVLMGVAFSETGKARGSMGIDAADVYNNGGTAIAIGNFSNEKTGFFYAEPDADYFADRTDRTEVGKPSYRSLTFGLLFFDCDLDGALDLFCVNGHIEPEVLRFQQNIPYAQPSSLFRNQRDGTFRDIAEGAGLARIGVGRGCAYGDYDNDGDVDLLVSNNGVTEDYGGVWLLRNDSEPSSNYLRVRVIGTRSNRDGIGARVRLTLGDSVQQRIVRTGGSYCSQSEMTLTFGLGKSETVAHLEILWSSGEIYRYVEIEANQLIEVVEGTSQK
;
A
#
# COMPACT_ATOMS: atom_id res chain seq x y z
N MET A 1 61.49 -1.98 40.73
CA MET A 1 60.96 -1.54 39.42
C MET A 1 60.08 -2.63 38.85
N ARG A 2 58.75 -2.51 38.92
CA ARG A 2 57.81 -3.43 38.27
C ARG A 2 57.17 -2.66 37.12
N THR A 3 57.48 -3.10 35.91
CA THR A 3 56.97 -2.53 34.67
C THR A 3 55.54 -3.05 34.42
N PHE A 4 54.55 -2.17 34.46
CA PHE A 4 53.19 -2.47 34.02
C PHE A 4 53.13 -2.33 32.50
N VAL A 5 52.83 -3.42 31.80
CA VAL A 5 52.48 -3.40 30.37
C VAL A 5 50.99 -3.19 30.25
N LEU A 6 50.58 -2.02 29.73
CA LEU A 6 49.21 -1.67 29.43
C LEU A 6 48.85 -2.29 28.07
N LEU A 7 48.01 -3.34 28.08
CA LEU A 7 47.49 -3.97 26.87
C LEU A 7 46.26 -3.16 26.40
N CYS A 8 46.43 -2.27 25.41
CA CYS A 8 45.32 -1.63 24.72
C CYS A 8 44.64 -2.65 23.79
N VAL A 9 43.46 -3.14 24.17
CA VAL A 9 42.58 -3.88 23.28
C VAL A 9 41.86 -2.87 22.40
N LEU A 10 42.31 -2.71 21.16
CA LEU A 10 41.55 -2.05 20.10
C LEU A 10 40.34 -2.93 19.72
N VAL A 11 39.17 -2.60 20.23
CA VAL A 11 37.92 -3.11 19.71
C VAL A 11 37.70 -2.41 18.37
N SER A 12 38.06 -3.05 17.27
CA SER A 12 37.58 -2.66 15.93
C SER A 12 36.07 -2.84 15.89
N LEU A 13 35.31 -1.75 16.04
CA LEU A 13 33.95 -1.71 15.55
C LEU A 13 34.03 -1.89 14.01
N CYS A 14 33.76 -3.09 13.54
CA CYS A 14 33.35 -3.29 12.16
C CYS A 14 31.99 -2.61 12.01
N ILE A 15 32.00 -1.32 11.63
CA ILE A 15 30.84 -0.70 10.99
C ILE A 15 30.70 -1.49 9.68
N ARG A 16 29.74 -2.39 9.62
CA ARG A 16 29.29 -2.94 8.33
C ARG A 16 28.78 -1.74 7.55
N ALA A 17 29.54 -1.26 6.57
CA ALA A 17 29.04 -0.40 5.54
C ALA A 17 27.97 -1.24 4.79
N GLY A 18 26.70 -1.03 5.10
CA GLY A 18 25.61 -1.46 4.24
C GLY A 18 25.76 -0.73 2.91
N ALA A 19 25.16 -1.25 1.86
CA ALA A 19 25.07 -0.53 0.59
C ALA A 19 24.54 0.89 0.85
N ASP A 20 25.11 1.88 0.16
CA ASP A 20 24.55 3.23 0.18
C ASP A 20 23.25 3.21 -0.61
N VAL A 21 22.11 3.22 0.11
CA VAL A 21 20.77 3.30 -0.49
C VAL A 21 20.64 4.66 -1.17
N LYS A 22 20.22 4.64 -2.43
CA LYS A 22 20.08 5.86 -3.21
C LYS A 22 18.88 5.76 -4.16
N PHE A 23 18.00 6.74 -4.06
CA PHE A 23 16.90 6.93 -5.00
C PHE A 23 17.09 8.22 -5.79
N THR A 24 16.73 8.20 -7.05
CA THR A 24 16.76 9.35 -7.96
C THR A 24 15.36 9.62 -8.49
N ASP A 25 14.89 10.86 -8.33
CA ASP A 25 13.65 11.28 -8.98
C ASP A 25 13.88 11.44 -10.49
N VAL A 26 13.23 10.57 -11.26
CA VAL A 26 13.32 10.54 -12.72
C VAL A 26 12.04 11.04 -13.40
N THR A 27 11.09 11.56 -12.63
CA THR A 27 9.76 11.98 -13.12
C THR A 27 9.86 12.92 -14.33
N ASP A 28 10.64 13.99 -14.20
CA ASP A 28 10.77 15.01 -15.26
C ASP A 28 11.38 14.47 -16.57
N THR A 29 12.11 13.35 -16.48
CA THR A 29 12.78 12.73 -17.65
C THR A 29 12.06 11.48 -18.15
N SER A 30 11.02 11.02 -17.44
CA SER A 30 10.30 9.78 -17.76
C SER A 30 9.15 9.97 -18.75
N GLY A 31 8.75 11.21 -19.05
CA GLY A 31 7.60 11.49 -19.91
C GLY A 31 6.25 11.51 -19.17
N ILE A 32 6.27 11.42 -17.84
CA ILE A 32 5.05 11.48 -17.01
C ILE A 32 4.70 12.96 -16.78
N GLU A 33 3.56 13.39 -17.34
CA GLU A 33 3.00 14.71 -17.13
C GLU A 33 1.67 14.57 -16.36
N PHE A 34 1.74 14.51 -15.04
CA PHE A 34 0.58 14.34 -14.18
C PHE A 34 0.52 15.39 -13.08
N ARG A 35 -0.69 15.85 -12.85
CA ARG A 35 -1.02 16.66 -11.70
C ARG A 35 -2.36 16.24 -11.13
N HIS A 36 -2.38 15.94 -9.84
CA HIS A 36 -3.61 15.60 -9.14
C HIS A 36 -4.55 16.81 -9.09
N PHE A 37 -5.72 16.67 -9.67
CA PHE A 37 -6.80 17.64 -9.63
C PHE A 37 -7.76 17.29 -8.48
N THR A 38 -7.85 18.15 -7.48
CA THR A 38 -8.65 17.88 -6.27
C THR A 38 -10.10 18.34 -6.37
N GLY A 39 -10.48 19.04 -7.46
CA GLY A 39 -11.78 19.63 -7.59
C GLY A 39 -12.03 20.82 -6.65
N ALA A 40 -10.99 21.35 -6.00
CA ALA A 40 -11.11 22.42 -5.01
C ALA A 40 -11.77 23.68 -5.59
N THR A 41 -12.82 24.14 -4.91
CA THR A 41 -13.64 25.32 -5.30
C THR A 41 -13.52 26.49 -4.33
N GLY A 42 -12.80 26.28 -3.22
CA GLY A 42 -12.72 27.23 -2.11
C GLY A 42 -13.72 26.96 -0.98
N GLU A 43 -14.65 26.03 -1.15
CA GLU A 43 -15.60 25.59 -0.11
C GLU A 43 -14.93 24.76 0.98
N ARG A 44 -13.73 24.21 0.72
CA ARG A 44 -12.96 23.33 1.63
C ARG A 44 -13.66 22.01 1.91
N TYR A 45 -14.14 21.37 0.86
CA TYR A 45 -14.68 20.02 0.96
C TYR A 45 -13.61 19.02 1.38
N MET A 46 -13.92 18.18 2.35
CA MET A 46 -12.94 17.24 2.92
C MET A 46 -12.28 16.34 1.87
N PRO A 47 -12.97 15.83 0.82
CA PRO A 47 -12.33 15.03 -0.23
C PRO A 47 -11.15 15.71 -0.93
N GLU A 48 -11.16 17.05 -1.04
CA GLU A 48 -10.08 17.81 -1.67
C GLU A 48 -8.71 17.51 -1.06
N THR A 49 -8.67 17.13 0.22
CA THR A 49 -7.43 16.91 0.98
C THR A 49 -6.96 15.47 1.00
N MET A 50 -7.83 14.51 0.63
CA MET A 50 -7.56 13.10 0.80
C MET A 50 -6.66 12.53 -0.30
N GLY A 51 -6.61 13.23 -1.43
CA GLY A 51 -5.70 12.91 -2.52
C GLY A 51 -6.11 11.64 -3.24
N ALA A 52 -5.20 11.08 -4.02
CA ALA A 52 -5.48 9.90 -4.81
C ALA A 52 -4.36 8.86 -4.73
N GLY A 53 -4.72 7.62 -5.00
CA GLY A 53 -3.80 6.49 -5.09
C GLY A 53 -3.06 6.42 -6.42
N CYS A 54 -2.08 5.51 -6.45
CA CYS A 54 -1.29 5.17 -7.64
C CYS A 54 -1.08 3.65 -7.70
N ALA A 55 -0.77 3.13 -8.88
CA ALA A 55 -0.49 1.72 -9.04
C ALA A 55 0.61 1.47 -10.08
N PHE A 56 1.42 0.43 -9.84
CA PHE A 56 2.22 -0.26 -10.83
C PHE A 56 1.46 -1.51 -11.30
N LEU A 57 1.32 -1.70 -12.60
CA LEU A 57 0.66 -2.85 -13.22
C LEU A 57 1.20 -3.06 -14.64
N ASP A 58 1.20 -4.28 -15.13
CA ASP A 58 1.50 -4.62 -16.52
C ASP A 58 0.15 -4.88 -17.24
N TYR A 59 -0.50 -3.78 -17.73
CA TYR A 59 -1.88 -3.87 -18.22
C TYR A 59 -2.00 -4.48 -19.62
N ASP A 60 -0.94 -4.45 -20.43
CA ASP A 60 -0.91 -5.00 -21.78
C ASP A 60 -0.05 -6.26 -21.93
N ALA A 61 0.39 -6.81 -20.79
CA ALA A 61 1.16 -8.05 -20.65
C ALA A 61 2.46 -8.05 -21.50
N ASP A 62 3.10 -6.86 -21.66
CA ASP A 62 4.35 -6.74 -22.42
C ASP A 62 5.61 -6.98 -21.57
N GLY A 63 5.46 -7.19 -20.24
CA GLY A 63 6.51 -7.46 -19.28
C GLY A 63 7.18 -6.21 -18.72
N HIS A 64 6.62 -5.03 -18.95
CA HIS A 64 7.05 -3.77 -18.38
C HIS A 64 5.94 -3.19 -17.49
N LEU A 65 6.30 -2.77 -16.28
CA LEU A 65 5.33 -2.15 -15.39
C LEU A 65 4.92 -0.77 -15.89
N ASP A 66 3.62 -0.60 -16.04
CA ASP A 66 2.95 0.64 -16.38
C ASP A 66 2.53 1.39 -15.11
N ILE A 67 2.11 2.64 -15.27
CA ILE A 67 1.69 3.50 -14.16
C ILE A 67 0.24 3.91 -14.36
N LEU A 68 -0.59 3.64 -13.34
CA LEU A 68 -1.95 4.12 -13.26
C LEU A 68 -2.10 5.09 -12.08
N LEU A 69 -2.69 6.26 -12.35
CA LEU A 69 -2.87 7.34 -11.39
C LEU A 69 -4.35 7.68 -11.30
N ALA A 70 -4.94 7.56 -10.10
CA ALA A 70 -6.28 8.08 -9.86
C ALA A 70 -6.26 9.62 -9.85
N ASN A 71 -7.36 10.23 -10.27
CA ASN A 71 -7.47 11.68 -10.30
C ASN A 71 -8.87 12.14 -9.88
N GLY A 72 -8.96 13.34 -9.36
CA GLY A 72 -10.24 13.92 -8.98
C GLY A 72 -10.97 14.59 -10.16
N THR A 73 -12.20 14.98 -9.91
CA THR A 73 -13.02 15.83 -10.78
C THR A 73 -13.76 16.86 -9.92
N SER A 74 -14.46 17.79 -10.53
CA SER A 74 -15.25 18.74 -9.76
C SER A 74 -16.39 18.06 -8.99
N LEU A 75 -16.55 18.41 -7.73
CA LEU A 75 -17.67 17.99 -6.88
C LEU A 75 -18.91 18.86 -7.07
N ILE A 76 -18.82 19.95 -7.85
CA ILE A 76 -19.95 20.81 -8.17
C ILE A 76 -20.39 20.62 -9.62
N PRO A 77 -21.70 20.73 -9.92
CA PRO A 77 -22.21 20.61 -11.27
C PRO A 77 -21.55 21.60 -12.24
N ALA A 78 -21.22 21.11 -13.46
CA ALA A 78 -20.58 21.90 -14.53
C ALA A 78 -19.23 22.54 -14.16
N GLY A 79 -18.56 22.05 -13.11
CA GLY A 79 -17.18 22.41 -12.81
C GLY A 79 -16.19 21.75 -13.78
N PRO A 80 -14.89 22.11 -13.69
CA PRO A 80 -13.87 21.48 -14.51
C PRO A 80 -13.76 19.97 -14.19
N THR A 81 -13.47 19.18 -15.20
CA THR A 81 -13.31 17.72 -15.07
C THR A 81 -11.91 17.32 -15.42
N ASP A 82 -11.40 16.33 -14.71
CA ASP A 82 -10.18 15.61 -15.06
C ASP A 82 -10.44 14.10 -14.96
N THR A 83 -9.49 13.30 -15.38
CA THR A 83 -9.63 11.85 -15.49
C THR A 83 -8.42 11.15 -14.90
N PRO A 84 -8.52 9.86 -14.51
CA PRO A 84 -7.35 9.07 -14.19
C PRO A 84 -6.37 9.08 -15.36
N LYS A 85 -5.13 8.68 -15.13
CA LYS A 85 -4.08 8.62 -16.15
C LYS A 85 -3.43 7.25 -16.17
N LEU A 86 -3.41 6.64 -17.36
CA LEU A 86 -2.65 5.43 -17.64
C LEU A 86 -1.45 5.78 -18.52
N TYR A 87 -0.26 5.50 -18.00
CA TYR A 87 1.01 5.70 -18.69
C TYR A 87 1.63 4.36 -19.02
N ARG A 88 1.74 4.04 -20.31
CA ARG A 88 2.41 2.84 -20.79
C ARG A 88 3.92 3.01 -20.76
N ASN A 89 4.61 2.05 -20.14
CA ASN A 89 6.07 1.93 -20.18
C ASN A 89 6.54 1.45 -21.56
N THR A 90 7.53 2.10 -22.12
CA THR A 90 8.07 1.73 -23.44
C THR A 90 9.33 0.85 -23.35
N GLY A 91 9.65 0.33 -22.16
CA GLY A 91 10.77 -0.56 -21.90
C GLY A 91 12.15 0.11 -21.89
N ASN A 92 12.20 1.43 -21.88
CA ASN A 92 13.46 2.21 -21.90
C ASN A 92 13.46 3.35 -20.86
N GLY A 93 12.65 3.23 -19.82
CA GLY A 93 12.47 4.24 -18.78
C GLY A 93 11.61 5.44 -19.21
N GLN A 94 10.90 5.33 -20.34
CA GLN A 94 9.97 6.35 -20.83
C GLN A 94 8.54 5.85 -20.77
N PHE A 95 7.64 6.75 -20.46
CA PHE A 95 6.21 6.50 -20.35
C PHE A 95 5.42 7.38 -21.34
N VAL A 96 4.32 6.84 -21.84
CA VAL A 96 3.43 7.51 -22.79
C VAL A 96 2.00 7.46 -22.27
N ASP A 97 1.33 8.62 -22.19
CA ASP A 97 -0.10 8.69 -21.82
C ASP A 97 -0.95 7.96 -22.88
N VAL A 98 -1.58 6.88 -22.49
CA VAL A 98 -2.46 6.05 -23.33
C VAL A 98 -3.91 6.05 -22.84
N THR A 99 -4.24 6.93 -21.89
CA THR A 99 -5.54 6.99 -21.21
C THR A 99 -6.74 6.99 -22.16
N GLU A 100 -6.70 7.86 -23.19
CA GLU A 100 -7.78 7.96 -24.18
C GLU A 100 -7.85 6.70 -25.07
N ALA A 101 -6.69 6.21 -25.52
CA ALA A 101 -6.59 5.02 -26.37
C ALA A 101 -7.05 3.77 -25.61
N ALA A 102 -6.77 3.67 -24.33
CA ALA A 102 -7.19 2.58 -23.47
C ALA A 102 -8.68 2.66 -23.05
N GLY A 103 -9.37 3.76 -23.33
CA GLY A 103 -10.78 3.92 -22.95
C GLY A 103 -11.01 4.33 -21.50
N LEU A 104 -9.96 4.78 -20.79
CA LEU A 104 -10.03 5.21 -19.38
C LEU A 104 -10.24 6.73 -19.21
N ASN A 105 -10.46 7.47 -20.30
CA ASN A 105 -10.71 8.91 -20.25
C ASN A 105 -12.14 9.23 -19.75
N VAL A 106 -12.47 8.75 -18.55
CA VAL A 106 -13.78 8.87 -17.91
C VAL A 106 -13.66 9.70 -16.65
N PRO A 107 -14.34 10.85 -16.55
CA PRO A 107 -14.32 11.68 -15.34
C PRO A 107 -14.89 10.93 -14.14
N MET A 108 -14.14 10.92 -13.02
CA MET A 108 -14.55 10.36 -11.75
C MET A 108 -13.79 11.06 -10.62
N TYR A 109 -14.33 11.08 -9.42
CA TYR A 109 -13.58 11.55 -8.26
C TYR A 109 -12.80 10.37 -7.66
N GLY A 110 -11.74 9.98 -8.36
CA GLY A 110 -10.95 8.79 -8.04
C GLY A 110 -10.20 8.91 -6.73
N MET A 111 -10.29 7.86 -5.92
CA MET A 111 -9.56 7.70 -4.66
C MET A 111 -8.51 6.60 -4.77
N GLY A 112 -8.95 5.36 -4.85
CA GLY A 112 -8.10 4.18 -4.83
C GLY A 112 -8.14 3.37 -6.11
N ILE A 113 -7.14 2.48 -6.24
CA ILE A 113 -6.96 1.58 -7.38
C ILE A 113 -6.67 0.18 -6.85
N ALA A 114 -7.33 -0.82 -7.41
CA ALA A 114 -6.88 -2.21 -7.37
C ALA A 114 -6.94 -2.80 -8.78
N ALA A 115 -5.92 -3.58 -9.15
CA ALA A 115 -5.86 -4.28 -10.43
C ALA A 115 -5.64 -5.78 -10.20
N ALA A 116 -6.47 -6.61 -10.83
CA ALA A 116 -6.36 -8.07 -10.79
C ALA A 116 -7.20 -8.68 -11.92
N ASP A 117 -6.90 -9.90 -12.31
CA ASP A 117 -7.68 -10.71 -13.25
C ASP A 117 -8.87 -11.33 -12.51
N TYR A 118 -9.99 -10.56 -12.39
CA TYR A 118 -11.15 -11.00 -11.60
C TYR A 118 -12.01 -12.06 -12.30
N ASP A 119 -11.91 -12.18 -13.64
CA ASP A 119 -12.69 -13.13 -14.43
C ASP A 119 -11.86 -14.29 -15.02
N ASN A 120 -10.58 -14.37 -14.62
CA ASN A 120 -9.62 -15.43 -14.96
C ASN A 120 -9.37 -15.58 -16.47
N ASP A 121 -9.41 -14.47 -17.23
CA ASP A 121 -9.16 -14.46 -18.67
C ASP A 121 -7.69 -14.16 -19.05
N ALA A 122 -6.84 -13.91 -18.06
CA ALA A 122 -5.41 -13.60 -18.12
C ALA A 122 -5.06 -12.14 -18.46
N ASP A 123 -6.03 -11.24 -18.45
CA ASP A 123 -5.85 -9.81 -18.62
C ASP A 123 -6.15 -9.06 -17.31
N LEU A 124 -5.31 -8.10 -16.91
CA LEU A 124 -5.51 -7.35 -15.66
C LEU A 124 -6.65 -6.35 -15.80
N ASP A 125 -7.66 -6.47 -14.95
CA ASP A 125 -8.78 -5.55 -14.83
C ASP A 125 -8.50 -4.48 -13.78
N ILE A 126 -9.25 -3.37 -13.82
CA ILE A 126 -9.02 -2.23 -12.93
C ILE A 126 -10.31 -1.87 -12.19
N TYR A 127 -10.22 -1.80 -10.86
CA TYR A 127 -11.27 -1.24 -10.01
C TYR A 127 -10.83 0.09 -9.43
N PHE A 128 -11.63 1.15 -9.67
CA PHE A 128 -11.48 2.45 -9.07
C PHE A 128 -12.50 2.65 -7.96
N THR A 129 -12.03 3.03 -6.78
CA THR A 129 -12.87 3.58 -5.73
C THR A 129 -12.99 5.10 -5.89
N ASN A 130 -14.14 5.64 -5.54
CA ASN A 130 -14.46 7.04 -5.80
C ASN A 130 -15.18 7.71 -4.61
N VAL A 131 -15.23 9.03 -4.64
CA VAL A 131 -16.30 9.78 -3.99
C VAL A 131 -17.48 9.77 -4.96
N GLY A 132 -18.51 9.00 -4.67
CA GLY A 132 -19.58 8.62 -5.59
C GLY A 132 -19.32 7.25 -6.24
N ASP A 133 -19.94 6.99 -7.39
CA ASP A 133 -19.97 5.64 -7.97
C ASP A 133 -18.57 5.07 -8.26
N ASN A 134 -18.27 3.93 -7.65
CA ASN A 134 -17.08 3.13 -7.98
C ASN A 134 -17.18 2.54 -9.38
N ARG A 135 -16.05 2.16 -9.98
CA ARG A 135 -16.02 1.65 -11.35
C ARG A 135 -15.11 0.45 -11.50
N LEU A 136 -15.63 -0.57 -12.21
CA LEU A 136 -14.85 -1.72 -12.66
C LEU A 136 -14.68 -1.64 -14.18
N PHE A 137 -13.44 -1.60 -14.62
CA PHE A 137 -13.06 -1.64 -16.03
C PHE A 137 -12.46 -2.99 -16.34
N ARG A 138 -13.13 -3.76 -17.21
CA ARG A 138 -12.61 -5.02 -17.70
C ARG A 138 -11.64 -4.74 -18.86
N ASN A 139 -10.48 -5.37 -18.82
CA ASN A 139 -9.54 -5.42 -19.93
C ASN A 139 -10.12 -6.29 -21.07
N ASN A 140 -9.97 -5.85 -22.30
CA ASN A 140 -10.49 -6.56 -23.48
C ASN A 140 -9.44 -7.45 -24.16
N GLY A 141 -8.20 -7.55 -23.60
CA GLY A 141 -7.09 -8.29 -24.17
C GLY A 141 -6.45 -7.64 -25.41
N ASP A 142 -6.78 -6.39 -25.69
CA ASP A 142 -6.26 -5.61 -26.82
C ASP A 142 -5.73 -4.23 -26.37
N SER A 143 -5.35 -4.12 -25.11
CA SER A 143 -4.87 -2.90 -24.44
C SER A 143 -5.96 -1.82 -24.29
N THR A 144 -7.24 -2.20 -24.37
CA THR A 144 -8.39 -1.33 -24.11
C THR A 144 -9.26 -1.87 -23.00
N PHE A 145 -10.04 -0.98 -22.37
CA PHE A 145 -10.92 -1.33 -21.26
C PHE A 145 -12.38 -1.01 -21.57
N THR A 146 -13.28 -1.78 -20.96
CA THR A 146 -14.73 -1.58 -21.01
C THR A 146 -15.26 -1.40 -19.59
N ASP A 147 -16.00 -0.32 -19.32
CA ASP A 147 -16.71 -0.15 -18.03
C ASP A 147 -17.82 -1.22 -17.92
N VAL A 148 -17.66 -2.12 -16.96
CA VAL A 148 -18.59 -3.23 -16.69
C VAL A 148 -19.25 -3.12 -15.32
N THR A 149 -19.14 -1.98 -14.65
CA THR A 149 -19.59 -1.74 -13.27
C THR A 149 -21.03 -2.19 -13.03
N GLU A 150 -21.95 -1.76 -13.89
CA GLU A 150 -23.39 -2.11 -13.77
C GLU A 150 -23.61 -3.61 -13.98
N PHE A 151 -22.96 -4.20 -14.98
CA PHE A 151 -23.03 -5.63 -15.26
C PHE A 151 -22.48 -6.45 -14.09
N ALA A 152 -21.30 -6.06 -13.59
CA ALA A 152 -20.62 -6.74 -12.48
C ALA A 152 -21.33 -6.51 -11.13
N ARG A 153 -22.15 -5.45 -10.99
CA ARG A 153 -22.90 -5.08 -9.76
C ARG A 153 -21.98 -4.71 -8.59
N VAL A 154 -20.93 -3.96 -8.87
CA VAL A 154 -19.93 -3.53 -7.87
C VAL A 154 -19.85 -2.02 -7.72
N GLY A 155 -20.81 -1.28 -8.26
CA GLY A 155 -20.94 0.16 -8.07
C GLY A 155 -21.46 0.46 -6.66
N ASP A 156 -20.63 1.09 -5.83
CA ASP A 156 -21.02 1.71 -4.56
C ASP A 156 -20.99 3.22 -4.75
N SER A 157 -21.98 3.94 -4.25
CA SER A 157 -22.12 5.39 -4.44
C SER A 157 -21.67 6.21 -3.22
N GLY A 158 -21.04 5.58 -2.24
CA GLY A 158 -20.53 6.21 -1.04
C GLY A 158 -19.19 6.94 -1.26
N TRP A 159 -18.47 7.17 -0.20
CA TRP A 159 -17.08 7.61 -0.26
C TRP A 159 -16.16 6.41 -0.02
N SER A 160 -15.79 5.76 -1.11
CA SER A 160 -14.88 4.62 -1.07
C SER A 160 -13.41 5.07 -1.14
N THR A 161 -12.51 4.28 -0.55
CA THR A 161 -11.08 4.58 -0.39
C THR A 161 -10.20 3.42 -0.86
N SER A 162 -9.44 2.76 0.03
CA SER A 162 -8.65 1.59 -0.38
C SER A 162 -9.53 0.38 -0.70
N THR A 163 -9.02 -0.50 -1.54
CA THR A 163 -9.72 -1.71 -1.98
C THR A 163 -8.73 -2.83 -2.26
N VAL A 164 -9.18 -4.08 -2.14
CA VAL A 164 -8.38 -5.27 -2.45
C VAL A 164 -9.23 -6.33 -3.14
N PHE A 165 -8.59 -7.00 -4.10
CA PHE A 165 -9.07 -8.28 -4.62
C PHE A 165 -8.37 -9.41 -3.87
N PHE A 166 -9.11 -10.44 -3.48
CA PHE A 166 -8.56 -11.66 -2.87
C PHE A 166 -9.57 -12.81 -2.96
N ASP A 167 -9.10 -14.02 -2.91
CA ASP A 167 -9.92 -15.23 -2.92
C ASP A 167 -10.27 -15.60 -1.48
N ALA A 168 -11.44 -15.18 -0.99
CA ALA A 168 -11.82 -15.29 0.40
C ALA A 168 -12.23 -16.69 0.83
N ASP A 169 -12.68 -17.54 -0.10
CA ASP A 169 -13.13 -18.91 0.18
C ASP A 169 -12.35 -19.99 -0.58
N ASN A 170 -11.22 -19.59 -1.20
CA ASN A 170 -10.30 -20.44 -1.94
C ASN A 170 -10.98 -21.24 -3.07
N ASP A 171 -11.98 -20.61 -3.74
CA ASP A 171 -12.70 -21.20 -4.86
C ASP A 171 -12.05 -20.92 -6.23
N GLY A 172 -10.98 -20.10 -6.25
CA GLY A 172 -10.22 -19.70 -7.43
C GLY A 172 -10.75 -18.45 -8.11
N TRP A 173 -11.78 -17.79 -7.59
CA TRP A 173 -12.29 -16.52 -8.08
C TRP A 173 -11.99 -15.41 -7.09
N LEU A 174 -11.54 -14.27 -7.60
CA LEU A 174 -11.22 -13.13 -6.76
C LEU A 174 -12.47 -12.38 -6.33
N ASP A 175 -12.68 -12.31 -5.01
CA ASP A 175 -13.66 -11.44 -4.37
C ASP A 175 -13.12 -10.02 -4.23
N LEU A 176 -14.00 -9.07 -3.91
CA LEU A 176 -13.65 -7.66 -3.81
C LEU A 176 -14.06 -7.09 -2.45
N PHE A 177 -13.10 -6.56 -1.70
CA PHE A 177 -13.36 -5.79 -0.47
C PHE A 177 -13.06 -4.30 -0.71
N VAL A 178 -14.02 -3.43 -0.36
CA VAL A 178 -13.97 -1.99 -0.56
C VAL A 178 -14.13 -1.28 0.79
N CYS A 179 -13.15 -0.47 1.15
CA CYS A 179 -13.22 0.42 2.31
C CYS A 179 -14.11 1.62 2.00
N ASN A 180 -15.00 1.97 2.93
CA ASN A 180 -15.78 3.21 2.90
C ASN A 180 -15.41 4.08 4.11
N TYR A 181 -15.43 5.39 3.90
CA TYR A 181 -14.91 6.35 4.88
C TYR A 181 -16.03 6.96 5.73
N VAL A 182 -16.72 7.94 5.21
CA VAL A 182 -17.78 8.65 5.93
C VAL A 182 -18.96 8.95 5.02
N GLU A 183 -20.15 9.04 5.61
CA GLU A 183 -21.35 9.52 4.92
C GLU A 183 -21.21 11.02 4.63
N TRP A 184 -20.79 11.36 3.41
CA TRP A 184 -20.57 12.73 2.98
C TRP A 184 -21.03 12.97 1.53
N THR A 185 -21.66 14.10 1.32
CA THR A 185 -21.94 14.67 -0.02
C THR A 185 -21.77 16.20 0.04
N PRO A 186 -21.63 16.88 -1.10
CA PRO A 186 -21.60 18.36 -1.10
C PRO A 186 -22.79 19.01 -0.38
N GLU A 187 -23.97 18.39 -0.44
CA GLU A 187 -25.20 18.88 0.20
C GLU A 187 -25.22 18.67 1.72
N THR A 188 -24.48 17.67 2.22
CA THR A 188 -24.38 17.36 3.65
C THR A 188 -23.13 17.93 4.30
N ASP A 189 -22.30 18.62 3.52
CA ASP A 189 -21.08 19.25 4.03
C ASP A 189 -21.38 20.30 5.10
N VAL A 190 -20.49 20.37 6.09
CA VAL A 190 -20.60 21.34 7.20
C VAL A 190 -19.36 22.24 7.23
N PRO A 191 -19.53 23.56 7.44
CA PRO A 191 -18.39 24.47 7.53
C PRO A 191 -17.65 24.27 8.86
N CYS A 192 -16.34 24.03 8.78
CA CYS A 192 -15.48 23.86 9.95
C CYS A 192 -14.59 25.08 10.16
N THR A 193 -14.31 25.41 11.43
CA THR A 193 -13.45 26.51 11.81
C THR A 193 -12.53 26.12 12.98
N VAL A 194 -11.36 26.73 13.03
CA VAL A 194 -10.43 26.65 14.16
C VAL A 194 -10.30 28.02 14.82
N ASN A 195 -10.19 28.06 16.15
CA ASN A 195 -9.95 29.29 16.88
C ASN A 195 -8.47 29.63 16.88
N LEU A 196 -8.13 30.78 16.32
CA LEU A 196 -6.77 31.35 16.40
C LEU A 196 -6.53 32.04 17.73
N VAL A 197 -5.26 32.28 18.05
CA VAL A 197 -4.86 33.12 19.18
C VAL A 197 -5.51 34.51 19.04
N GLY A 198 -6.23 34.96 20.07
CA GLY A 198 -7.02 36.21 20.03
C GLY A 198 -8.50 35.99 19.70
N GLY A 199 -8.99 34.76 19.58
CA GLY A 199 -10.41 34.42 19.44
C GLY A 199 -11.00 34.61 18.04
N LYS A 200 -10.16 34.84 17.02
CA LYS A 200 -10.60 34.90 15.63
C LYS A 200 -10.81 33.48 15.11
N GLN A 201 -11.99 33.21 14.55
CA GLN A 201 -12.27 31.97 13.85
C GLN A 201 -11.63 32.00 12.46
N TYR A 202 -11.06 30.85 12.07
CA TYR A 202 -10.44 30.65 10.77
C TYR A 202 -11.06 29.42 10.10
N PRO A 203 -11.55 29.52 8.85
CA PRO A 203 -12.07 28.38 8.10
C PRO A 203 -10.98 27.32 7.90
N THR A 204 -11.33 26.05 8.09
CA THR A 204 -10.42 24.91 7.94
C THR A 204 -11.16 23.73 7.33
N TYR A 205 -10.44 22.76 6.80
CA TYR A 205 -11.04 21.47 6.46
C TYR A 205 -11.59 20.79 7.71
N CYS A 206 -12.71 20.07 7.56
CA CYS A 206 -13.30 19.31 8.65
C CYS A 206 -12.43 18.08 9.00
N THR A 207 -12.57 17.61 10.24
CA THR A 207 -12.09 16.29 10.64
C THR A 207 -13.22 15.27 10.48
N PRO A 208 -12.94 13.97 10.34
CA PRO A 208 -13.97 12.94 10.13
C PRO A 208 -14.94 12.78 11.31
N THR A 209 -14.61 13.35 12.48
CA THR A 209 -15.46 13.27 13.67
C THR A 209 -16.81 13.96 13.55
N VAL A 210 -16.99 14.84 12.54
CA VAL A 210 -18.25 15.54 12.30
C VAL A 210 -19.22 14.75 11.40
N TYR A 211 -18.76 13.66 10.78
CA TYR A 211 -19.57 12.83 9.90
C TYR A 211 -19.72 11.42 10.48
N PRO A 212 -20.86 10.74 10.25
CA PRO A 212 -20.99 9.31 10.53
C PRO A 212 -19.98 8.50 9.71
N GLY A 213 -19.56 7.36 10.25
CA GLY A 213 -18.79 6.38 9.47
C GLY A 213 -19.69 5.65 8.47
N GLU A 214 -19.09 5.05 7.46
CA GLU A 214 -19.76 4.24 6.46
C GLU A 214 -19.18 2.82 6.43
N SER A 215 -20.08 1.80 6.37
CA SER A 215 -19.64 0.41 6.36
C SER A 215 -18.90 0.06 5.07
N CYS A 216 -17.77 -0.63 5.17
CA CYS A 216 -17.13 -1.28 4.03
C CYS A 216 -18.10 -2.19 3.28
N ARG A 217 -17.74 -2.57 2.03
CA ARG A 217 -18.47 -3.54 1.22
C ARG A 217 -17.61 -4.76 0.95
N PHE A 218 -18.29 -5.91 0.91
CA PHE A 218 -17.68 -7.16 0.49
C PHE A 218 -18.53 -7.82 -0.58
N TYR A 219 -17.94 -7.95 -1.76
CA TYR A 219 -18.58 -8.50 -2.94
C TYR A 219 -17.99 -9.86 -3.26
N ARG A 220 -18.82 -10.91 -3.20
CA ARG A 220 -18.42 -12.26 -3.59
C ARG A 220 -18.56 -12.43 -5.10
N ASN A 221 -17.49 -12.90 -5.74
CA ASN A 221 -17.47 -13.25 -7.15
C ASN A 221 -18.32 -14.50 -7.41
N GLN A 222 -19.09 -14.50 -8.49
CA GLN A 222 -19.96 -15.61 -8.88
C GLN A 222 -19.36 -16.47 -10.00
N GLY A 223 -18.11 -16.24 -10.42
CA GLY A 223 -17.45 -16.92 -11.54
C GLY A 223 -18.12 -16.68 -12.91
N SER A 224 -18.93 -15.63 -13.00
CA SER A 224 -19.69 -15.28 -14.22
C SER A 224 -19.46 -13.84 -14.66
N GLY A 225 -18.40 -13.20 -14.14
CA GLY A 225 -18.13 -11.77 -14.31
C GLY A 225 -19.06 -10.87 -13.50
N THR A 226 -19.85 -11.43 -12.57
CA THR A 226 -20.76 -10.68 -11.69
C THR A 226 -20.47 -10.98 -10.24
N PHE A 227 -20.80 -10.05 -9.36
CA PHE A 227 -20.61 -10.14 -7.92
C PHE A 227 -21.94 -10.07 -7.17
N THR A 228 -21.92 -10.49 -5.91
CA THR A 228 -23.03 -10.34 -4.96
C THR A 228 -22.53 -9.67 -3.70
N ASP A 229 -23.15 -8.57 -3.27
CA ASP A 229 -22.89 -7.97 -1.96
C ASP A 229 -23.30 -8.94 -0.86
N VAL A 230 -22.31 -9.43 -0.12
CA VAL A 230 -22.48 -10.35 1.02
C VAL A 230 -21.98 -9.74 2.32
N THR A 231 -21.78 -8.43 2.38
CA THR A 231 -21.21 -7.70 3.52
C THR A 231 -21.83 -8.11 4.86
N SER A 232 -23.16 -8.09 4.94
CA SER A 232 -23.88 -8.44 6.18
C SER A 232 -23.81 -9.94 6.48
N GLN A 233 -23.91 -10.78 5.46
CA GLN A 233 -23.86 -12.24 5.60
C GLN A 233 -22.47 -12.72 6.00
N ALA A 234 -21.44 -12.06 5.53
CA ALA A 234 -20.06 -12.33 5.85
C ALA A 234 -19.63 -11.79 7.24
N GLY A 235 -20.49 -11.06 7.94
CA GLY A 235 -20.15 -10.48 9.25
C GLY A 235 -19.27 -9.21 9.17
N LEU A 236 -19.15 -8.60 7.99
CA LEU A 236 -18.29 -7.44 7.74
C LEU A 236 -19.04 -6.09 7.81
N TYR A 237 -20.37 -6.11 8.00
CA TYR A 237 -21.14 -4.88 8.14
C TYR A 237 -20.82 -4.18 9.48
N ASN A 238 -20.13 -3.02 9.38
CA ASN A 238 -19.76 -2.22 10.54
C ASN A 238 -19.82 -0.72 10.21
N PRO A 239 -20.92 -0.02 10.58
CA PRO A 239 -21.13 1.38 10.19
C PRO A 239 -20.37 2.40 11.05
N ILE A 240 -19.60 1.95 12.05
CA ILE A 240 -18.75 2.86 12.83
C ILE A 240 -17.40 3.10 12.17
N GLY A 241 -16.99 2.24 11.22
CA GLY A 241 -15.73 2.34 10.52
C GLY A 241 -15.60 3.64 9.74
N LYS A 242 -14.39 4.20 9.71
CA LYS A 242 -13.98 5.30 8.82
C LYS A 242 -12.73 4.83 8.12
N SER A 243 -12.94 3.87 7.21
CA SER A 243 -11.88 3.04 6.68
C SER A 243 -11.13 3.76 5.55
N LEU A 244 -9.81 3.85 5.68
CA LEU A 244 -8.93 4.50 4.72
C LEU A 244 -7.93 3.53 4.07
N GLY A 245 -7.42 2.57 4.81
CA GLY A 245 -6.45 1.60 4.32
C GLY A 245 -6.88 0.17 4.60
N VAL A 246 -6.50 -0.76 3.73
CA VAL A 246 -6.68 -2.20 3.91
C VAL A 246 -5.46 -2.96 3.41
N THR A 247 -5.08 -4.03 4.11
CA THR A 247 -4.03 -4.96 3.68
C THR A 247 -4.43 -6.40 3.94
N LEU A 248 -3.92 -7.30 3.10
CA LEU A 248 -4.11 -8.75 3.19
C LEU A 248 -2.99 -9.36 4.04
N LEU A 249 -3.34 -10.28 4.92
CA LEU A 249 -2.40 -11.04 5.74
C LEU A 249 -3.02 -12.39 6.14
N ASP A 250 -2.22 -13.27 6.70
CA ASP A 250 -2.67 -14.46 7.41
C ASP A 250 -1.94 -14.44 8.76
N TYR A 251 -2.56 -13.77 9.75
CA TYR A 251 -1.88 -13.48 11.01
C TYR A 251 -1.87 -14.66 11.97
N ASN A 252 -2.80 -15.60 11.79
CA ASN A 252 -2.95 -16.79 12.64
C ASN A 252 -2.37 -18.07 11.99
N HIS A 253 -1.84 -17.94 10.77
CA HIS A 253 -1.20 -19.02 9.99
C HIS A 253 -2.13 -20.23 9.71
N ASP A 254 -3.45 -19.99 9.59
CA ASP A 254 -4.43 -21.04 9.34
C ASP A 254 -4.65 -21.34 7.85
N GLY A 255 -4.11 -20.52 6.96
CA GLY A 255 -4.19 -20.70 5.52
C GLY A 255 -5.20 -19.82 4.83
N TRP A 256 -6.06 -19.17 5.58
CA TRP A 256 -7.04 -18.23 5.06
C TRP A 256 -6.50 -16.80 5.08
N ILE A 257 -6.87 -16.04 4.08
CA ILE A 257 -6.45 -14.63 4.03
C ILE A 257 -7.40 -13.79 4.89
N ASP A 258 -6.80 -13.08 5.83
CA ASP A 258 -7.43 -12.13 6.74
C ASP A 258 -7.31 -10.69 6.22
N LEU A 259 -8.08 -9.76 6.81
CA LEU A 259 -8.06 -8.35 6.46
C LEU A 259 -7.68 -7.50 7.69
N ALA A 260 -6.69 -6.62 7.54
CA ALA A 260 -6.44 -5.54 8.50
C ALA A 260 -6.85 -4.20 7.88
N VAL A 261 -7.68 -3.43 8.59
CA VAL A 261 -8.28 -2.18 8.11
C VAL A 261 -7.94 -1.04 9.05
N ALA A 262 -7.36 0.03 8.49
CA ALA A 262 -7.05 1.26 9.20
C ALA A 262 -8.26 2.20 9.19
N ASN A 263 -8.72 2.63 10.37
CA ASN A 263 -9.84 3.52 10.55
C ASN A 263 -9.41 4.87 11.13
N ASP A 264 -9.80 5.95 10.49
CA ASP A 264 -9.50 7.31 10.92
C ASP A 264 -10.38 7.68 12.12
N THR A 265 -9.74 7.94 13.27
CA THR A 265 -10.37 8.33 14.55
C THR A 265 -11.29 7.28 15.19
N GLU A 266 -11.38 6.11 14.60
CA GLU A 266 -12.15 4.97 15.10
C GLU A 266 -11.23 3.75 15.34
N PRO A 267 -11.67 2.71 16.08
CA PRO A 267 -10.89 1.49 16.25
C PRO A 267 -10.54 0.85 14.89
N ASN A 268 -9.28 0.45 14.69
CA ASN A 268 -8.93 -0.35 13.52
C ASN A 268 -9.64 -1.71 13.57
N PHE A 269 -9.85 -2.34 12.41
CA PHE A 269 -10.40 -3.69 12.34
C PHE A 269 -9.32 -4.71 11.97
N LEU A 270 -9.49 -5.93 12.50
CA LEU A 270 -8.73 -7.12 12.10
C LEU A 270 -9.74 -8.25 11.91
N TYR A 271 -10.14 -8.45 10.69
CA TYR A 271 -11.13 -9.45 10.32
C TYR A 271 -10.45 -10.79 10.05
N ARG A 272 -10.60 -11.73 10.99
CA ARG A 272 -10.20 -13.12 10.80
C ARG A 272 -11.17 -13.80 9.84
N ASN A 273 -10.65 -14.40 8.79
CA ASN A 273 -11.41 -15.27 7.91
C ASN A 273 -11.69 -16.62 8.63
N ASN A 274 -12.94 -17.01 8.74
CA ASN A 274 -13.34 -18.23 9.45
C ASN A 274 -13.26 -19.49 8.53
N GLY A 275 -12.92 -19.33 7.25
CA GLY A 275 -12.85 -20.42 6.26
C GLY A 275 -14.22 -20.97 5.84
N ASP A 276 -15.30 -20.31 6.20
CA ASP A 276 -16.68 -20.68 5.86
C ASP A 276 -17.44 -19.57 5.12
N GLY A 277 -16.70 -18.57 4.61
CA GLY A 277 -17.21 -17.40 3.93
C GLY A 277 -17.70 -16.30 4.88
N THR A 278 -17.36 -16.41 6.17
CA THR A 278 -17.63 -15.37 7.18
C THR A 278 -16.35 -14.88 7.83
N PHE A 279 -16.43 -13.70 8.46
CA PHE A 279 -15.31 -13.05 9.13
C PHE A 279 -15.70 -12.68 10.57
N THR A 280 -14.69 -12.62 11.44
CA THR A 280 -14.84 -12.18 12.83
C THR A 280 -13.84 -11.04 13.10
N ASP A 281 -14.33 -9.89 13.59
CA ASP A 281 -13.43 -8.80 14.01
C ASP A 281 -12.76 -9.14 15.33
N GLU A 282 -11.46 -9.34 15.31
CA GLU A 282 -10.63 -9.66 16.47
C GLU A 282 -9.67 -8.51 16.86
N ALA A 283 -9.78 -7.32 16.27
CA ALA A 283 -8.82 -6.23 16.47
C ALA A 283 -8.62 -5.84 17.93
N VAL A 284 -9.69 -5.82 18.74
CA VAL A 284 -9.61 -5.52 20.17
C VAL A 284 -8.91 -6.65 20.92
N LEU A 285 -9.25 -7.89 20.63
CA LEU A 285 -8.65 -9.08 21.24
C LEU A 285 -7.18 -9.19 20.92
N MET A 286 -6.85 -8.97 19.65
CA MET A 286 -5.49 -9.06 19.11
C MET A 286 -4.64 -7.82 19.40
N GLY A 287 -5.19 -6.74 19.96
CA GLY A 287 -4.46 -5.56 20.41
C GLY A 287 -4.08 -4.55 19.31
N VAL A 288 -4.71 -4.60 18.12
CA VAL A 288 -4.44 -3.66 17.01
C VAL A 288 -5.49 -2.56 16.86
N ALA A 289 -6.63 -2.66 17.56
CA ALA A 289 -7.72 -1.69 17.47
C ALA A 289 -7.33 -0.30 17.96
N PHE A 290 -6.42 -0.22 18.93
CA PHE A 290 -6.06 1.02 19.63
C PHE A 290 -4.54 1.14 19.81
N SER A 291 -4.09 2.36 20.10
CA SER A 291 -2.73 2.60 20.57
C SER A 291 -2.49 1.99 21.96
N GLU A 292 -1.22 1.93 22.41
CA GLU A 292 -0.84 1.50 23.75
C GLU A 292 -1.56 2.29 24.88
N THR A 293 -2.05 3.50 24.58
CA THR A 293 -2.81 4.34 25.51
C THR A 293 -4.32 4.08 25.49
N GLY A 294 -4.79 3.10 24.71
CA GLY A 294 -6.20 2.76 24.55
C GLY A 294 -7.01 3.78 23.74
N LYS A 295 -6.36 4.55 22.87
CA LYS A 295 -7.03 5.54 22.00
C LYS A 295 -6.99 5.08 20.55
N ALA A 296 -8.10 5.27 19.84
CA ALA A 296 -8.11 5.26 18.40
C ALA A 296 -7.24 6.41 17.88
N ARG A 297 -6.55 6.20 16.77
CA ARG A 297 -5.70 7.20 16.09
C ARG A 297 -6.35 7.59 14.77
N GLY A 298 -5.87 8.68 14.17
CA GLY A 298 -6.20 9.03 12.79
C GLY A 298 -5.45 8.12 11.82
N SER A 299 -5.89 6.87 11.71
CA SER A 299 -5.22 5.83 10.93
C SER A 299 -5.60 5.91 9.46
N MET A 300 -4.61 5.84 8.56
CA MET A 300 -4.78 6.01 7.12
C MET A 300 -4.24 4.81 6.33
N GLY A 301 -3.03 4.87 5.81
CA GLY A 301 -2.41 3.74 5.14
C GLY A 301 -2.00 2.65 6.11
N ILE A 302 -1.99 1.41 5.62
CA ILE A 302 -1.65 0.22 6.39
C ILE A 302 -0.87 -0.77 5.51
N ASP A 303 0.11 -1.44 6.11
CA ASP A 303 0.81 -2.55 5.48
C ASP A 303 1.20 -3.61 6.49
N ALA A 304 1.35 -4.88 6.03
CA ALA A 304 1.69 -6.01 6.89
C ALA A 304 2.74 -6.91 6.23
N ALA A 305 3.72 -7.38 7.03
CA ALA A 305 4.77 -8.28 6.53
C ALA A 305 5.52 -9.00 7.66
N ASP A 306 6.25 -10.08 7.31
CA ASP A 306 7.29 -10.68 8.15
C ASP A 306 8.60 -9.89 8.01
N VAL A 307 8.73 -8.80 8.77
CA VAL A 307 9.88 -7.87 8.68
C VAL A 307 11.15 -8.40 9.34
N TYR A 308 11.03 -9.42 10.18
CA TYR A 308 12.17 -10.01 10.90
C TYR A 308 12.59 -11.37 10.35
N ASN A 309 11.94 -11.87 9.31
CA ASN A 309 12.21 -13.16 8.69
C ASN A 309 12.20 -14.32 9.71
N ASN A 310 11.27 -14.28 10.64
CA ASN A 310 11.13 -15.26 11.71
C ASN A 310 9.72 -15.90 11.76
N GLY A 311 8.85 -15.56 10.79
CA GLY A 311 7.48 -16.04 10.71
C GLY A 311 6.49 -15.22 11.54
N GLY A 312 6.93 -14.18 12.24
CA GLY A 312 6.04 -13.23 12.92
C GLY A 312 5.45 -12.20 11.95
N THR A 313 4.38 -11.55 12.36
CA THR A 313 3.69 -10.55 11.53
C THR A 313 3.82 -9.16 12.14
N ALA A 314 4.34 -8.22 11.35
CA ALA A 314 4.29 -6.80 11.66
C ALA A 314 3.12 -6.14 10.90
N ILE A 315 2.45 -5.18 11.55
CA ILE A 315 1.47 -4.28 10.94
C ILE A 315 1.95 -2.85 11.19
N ALA A 316 2.20 -2.08 10.13
CA ALA A 316 2.48 -0.66 10.21
C ALA A 316 1.26 0.16 9.79
N ILE A 317 0.97 1.26 10.50
CA ILE A 317 -0.19 2.11 10.25
C ILE A 317 0.24 3.58 10.27
N GLY A 318 0.01 4.30 9.17
CA GLY A 318 0.18 5.73 9.06
C GLY A 318 -0.86 6.48 9.88
N ASN A 319 -0.44 7.48 10.66
CA ASN A 319 -1.33 8.21 11.54
C ASN A 319 -1.20 9.73 11.35
N PHE A 320 -2.16 10.45 11.93
CA PHE A 320 -2.22 11.91 11.90
C PHE A 320 -1.04 12.54 12.64
N SER A 321 -0.71 13.79 12.31
CA SER A 321 0.33 14.57 13.01
C SER A 321 0.05 14.70 14.51
N ASN A 322 1.10 14.65 15.33
CA ASN A 322 1.08 14.51 16.79
C ASN A 322 0.61 13.13 17.29
N GLU A 323 0.45 12.21 16.37
CA GLU A 323 0.33 10.77 16.60
C GLU A 323 1.55 10.11 15.94
N LYS A 324 1.94 8.95 16.39
CA LYS A 324 3.10 8.25 15.83
C LYS A 324 2.62 7.29 14.76
N THR A 325 3.39 7.04 13.70
CA THR A 325 3.18 5.88 12.84
C THR A 325 3.17 4.63 13.71
N GLY A 326 2.05 3.90 13.72
CA GLY A 326 1.86 2.71 14.53
C GLY A 326 2.71 1.56 14.01
N PHE A 327 3.27 0.76 14.92
CA PHE A 327 4.00 -0.46 14.58
C PHE A 327 3.59 -1.55 15.57
N PHE A 328 2.78 -2.48 15.11
CA PHE A 328 2.30 -3.63 15.88
C PHE A 328 3.03 -4.88 15.42
N TYR A 329 3.37 -5.77 16.35
CA TYR A 329 4.08 -6.98 16.02
C TYR A 329 3.61 -8.17 16.86
N ALA A 330 3.29 -9.26 16.19
CA ALA A 330 3.05 -10.57 16.76
C ALA A 330 4.23 -11.49 16.48
N GLU A 331 4.81 -12.09 17.54
CA GLU A 331 5.76 -13.21 17.39
C GLU A 331 5.03 -14.42 16.75
N PRO A 332 5.74 -15.38 16.13
CA PRO A 332 5.10 -16.49 15.39
C PRO A 332 4.07 -17.29 16.18
N ASP A 333 4.27 -17.41 17.50
CA ASP A 333 3.40 -18.18 18.40
C ASP A 333 2.63 -17.28 19.39
N ALA A 334 2.53 -15.97 19.13
CA ALA A 334 1.88 -15.04 20.04
C ALA A 334 0.36 -14.97 19.77
N ASP A 335 -0.41 -14.88 20.85
CA ASP A 335 -1.86 -14.76 20.81
C ASP A 335 -2.33 -13.29 20.62
N TYR A 336 -1.41 -12.33 20.40
CA TYR A 336 -1.74 -10.90 20.25
C TYR A 336 -0.59 -10.12 19.61
N PHE A 337 -0.90 -8.96 19.06
CA PHE A 337 0.07 -7.97 18.59
C PHE A 337 0.43 -7.02 19.73
N ALA A 338 1.72 -6.87 19.97
CA ALA A 338 2.24 -5.83 20.87
C ALA A 338 2.47 -4.53 20.10
N ASP A 339 2.00 -3.39 20.61
CA ASP A 339 2.40 -2.06 20.10
C ASP A 339 3.89 -1.85 20.40
N ARG A 340 4.72 -1.89 19.37
CA ARG A 340 6.17 -1.70 19.43
C ARG A 340 6.62 -0.36 18.83
N THR A 341 5.69 0.56 18.61
CA THR A 341 5.91 1.85 17.96
C THR A 341 7.17 2.58 18.49
N ASP A 342 7.32 2.69 19.82
CA ASP A 342 8.49 3.35 20.40
C ASP A 342 9.73 2.46 20.45
N ARG A 343 9.55 1.15 20.58
CA ARG A 343 10.65 0.20 20.69
C ARG A 343 11.39 0.03 19.36
N THR A 344 10.68 0.14 18.25
CA THR A 344 11.27 0.04 16.91
C THR A 344 11.97 1.29 16.44
N GLU A 345 11.90 2.39 17.21
CA GLU A 345 12.43 3.71 16.86
C GLU A 345 11.73 4.39 15.67
N VAL A 346 10.62 3.83 15.15
CA VAL A 346 9.78 4.45 14.12
C VAL A 346 8.93 5.59 14.70
N GLY A 347 8.43 5.42 15.93
CA GLY A 347 7.43 6.31 16.51
C GLY A 347 7.92 7.74 16.78
N LYS A 348 9.13 7.92 17.32
CA LYS A 348 9.63 9.26 17.67
C LYS A 348 9.93 10.13 16.44
N PRO A 349 10.58 9.65 15.37
CA PRO A 349 10.76 10.44 14.15
C PRO A 349 9.45 10.80 13.48
N SER A 350 8.48 9.89 13.42
CA SER A 350 7.20 10.09 12.75
C SER A 350 6.18 10.97 13.49
N TYR A 351 6.43 11.35 14.74
CA TYR A 351 5.46 12.05 15.61
C TYR A 351 4.86 13.33 15.02
N ARG A 352 5.64 14.08 14.23
CA ARG A 352 5.17 15.33 13.61
C ARG A 352 4.68 15.14 12.17
N SER A 353 4.92 13.99 11.60
CA SER A 353 4.47 13.66 10.28
C SER A 353 2.98 13.31 10.29
N LEU A 354 2.31 13.63 9.22
CA LEU A 354 1.00 13.10 8.89
C LEU A 354 1.24 12.11 7.76
N THR A 355 1.16 10.82 8.06
CA THR A 355 1.52 9.73 7.16
C THR A 355 0.26 9.15 6.53
N PHE A 356 0.12 9.29 5.20
CA PHE A 356 -0.92 8.61 4.43
C PHE A 356 -0.40 7.26 3.93
N GLY A 357 0.32 7.23 2.85
CA GLY A 357 0.87 6.00 2.29
C GLY A 357 2.07 5.49 3.09
N LEU A 358 2.15 4.19 3.24
CA LEU A 358 3.32 3.50 3.75
C LEU A 358 3.38 2.08 3.18
N LEU A 359 4.57 1.50 3.09
CA LEU A 359 4.76 0.15 2.60
C LEU A 359 6.05 -0.47 3.15
N PHE A 360 6.04 -1.81 3.26
CA PHE A 360 7.22 -2.60 3.54
C PHE A 360 7.85 -3.10 2.23
N PHE A 361 9.14 -2.87 2.04
CA PHE A 361 9.92 -3.37 0.91
C PHE A 361 11.40 -3.49 1.29
N ASP A 362 12.18 -4.19 0.52
CA ASP A 362 13.62 -4.38 0.74
C ASP A 362 14.39 -3.41 -0.16
N CYS A 363 14.79 -2.25 0.39
CA CYS A 363 15.35 -1.15 -0.40
C CYS A 363 16.80 -1.37 -0.85
N ASP A 364 17.56 -2.29 -0.22
CA ASP A 364 18.96 -2.57 -0.52
C ASP A 364 19.25 -4.05 -0.79
N LEU A 365 18.17 -4.83 -1.00
CA LEU A 365 18.21 -6.26 -1.31
C LEU A 365 19.01 -7.09 -0.30
N ASP A 366 19.05 -6.63 0.96
CA ASP A 366 19.74 -7.33 2.04
C ASP A 366 18.88 -8.46 2.66
N GLY A 367 17.62 -8.58 2.26
CA GLY A 367 16.65 -9.58 2.69
C GLY A 367 15.80 -9.17 3.89
N ALA A 368 16.04 -8.02 4.51
CA ALA A 368 15.19 -7.46 5.55
C ALA A 368 14.26 -6.39 4.96
N LEU A 369 13.00 -6.40 5.36
CA LEU A 369 12.05 -5.37 4.89
C LEU A 369 12.23 -4.08 5.66
N ASP A 370 12.30 -2.99 4.92
CA ASP A 370 12.32 -1.61 5.37
C ASP A 370 10.91 -1.01 5.32
N LEU A 371 10.71 0.16 5.95
CA LEU A 371 9.43 0.85 5.95
C LEU A 371 9.57 2.23 5.30
N PHE A 372 8.90 2.41 4.16
CA PHE A 372 8.76 3.71 3.52
C PHE A 372 7.45 4.38 3.95
N CYS A 373 7.49 5.69 4.23
CA CYS A 373 6.33 6.48 4.65
C CYS A 373 6.24 7.76 3.83
N VAL A 374 5.06 8.04 3.29
CA VAL A 374 4.76 9.25 2.51
C VAL A 374 3.95 10.20 3.38
N ASN A 375 4.45 11.41 3.55
CA ASN A 375 3.93 12.36 4.51
C ASN A 375 3.37 13.62 3.81
N GLY A 376 2.38 14.25 4.44
CA GLY A 376 1.80 15.52 3.97
C GLY A 376 0.53 15.89 4.71
N HIS A 377 0.46 17.11 5.24
CA HIS A 377 -0.69 17.56 6.03
C HIS A 377 -1.92 17.81 5.12
N ILE A 378 -3.13 17.81 5.72
CA ILE A 378 -4.39 18.07 5.00
C ILE A 378 -4.71 19.57 4.89
N GLU A 379 -4.18 20.41 5.80
CA GLU A 379 -4.52 21.81 5.89
C GLU A 379 -3.34 22.70 5.42
N PRO A 380 -3.44 23.41 4.28
CA PRO A 380 -2.37 24.25 3.76
C PRO A 380 -1.92 25.34 4.74
N GLU A 381 -2.84 25.84 5.54
CA GLU A 381 -2.60 26.93 6.48
C GLU A 381 -2.32 26.45 7.91
N VAL A 382 -1.95 25.16 8.09
CA VAL A 382 -1.73 24.53 9.41
C VAL A 382 -0.78 25.30 10.31
N LEU A 383 0.24 25.95 9.77
CA LEU A 383 1.20 26.77 10.53
C LEU A 383 0.55 27.96 11.26
N ARG A 384 -0.67 28.36 10.91
CA ARG A 384 -1.42 29.41 11.64
C ARG A 384 -1.87 28.99 13.03
N PHE A 385 -2.04 27.68 13.26
CA PHE A 385 -2.54 27.13 14.52
C PHE A 385 -1.67 25.99 15.08
N GLN A 386 -0.79 25.39 14.28
CA GLN A 386 0.19 24.38 14.69
C GLN A 386 1.59 24.76 14.17
N GLN A 387 2.30 25.61 14.91
CA GLN A 387 3.53 26.27 14.45
C GLN A 387 4.68 25.34 14.06
N ASN A 388 4.65 24.08 14.48
CA ASN A 388 5.75 23.13 14.28
C ASN A 388 5.40 22.00 13.29
N ILE A 389 4.26 22.10 12.61
CA ILE A 389 3.79 21.10 11.65
C ILE A 389 3.62 21.77 10.30
N PRO A 390 4.52 21.52 9.34
CA PRO A 390 4.39 22.07 7.99
C PRO A 390 3.30 21.33 7.19
N TYR A 391 2.73 21.99 6.20
CA TYR A 391 1.79 21.41 5.25
C TYR A 391 2.48 20.36 4.38
N ALA A 392 3.49 20.78 3.65
CA ALA A 392 4.33 19.88 2.88
C ALA A 392 5.42 19.29 3.78
N GLN A 393 5.58 17.96 3.73
CA GLN A 393 6.42 17.21 4.63
C GLN A 393 7.37 16.29 3.86
N PRO A 394 8.58 16.00 4.40
CA PRO A 394 9.46 15.03 3.77
C PRO A 394 8.93 13.60 3.97
N SER A 395 9.17 12.72 3.01
CA SER A 395 9.00 11.27 3.19
C SER A 395 10.05 10.72 4.14
N SER A 396 9.80 9.56 4.74
CA SER A 396 10.73 8.83 5.60
C SER A 396 11.01 7.45 5.03
N LEU A 397 12.28 7.00 5.13
CA LEU A 397 12.68 5.63 4.86
C LEU A 397 13.34 5.05 6.10
N PHE A 398 12.65 4.19 6.80
CA PHE A 398 13.10 3.52 8.00
C PHE A 398 13.77 2.19 7.63
N ARG A 399 15.11 2.21 7.54
CA ARG A 399 15.90 1.00 7.26
C ARG A 399 15.93 0.08 8.47
N ASN A 400 15.64 -1.20 8.26
CA ASN A 400 15.67 -2.26 9.27
C ASN A 400 17.12 -2.55 9.69
N GLN A 401 17.40 -2.45 10.98
CA GLN A 401 18.74 -2.68 11.53
C GLN A 401 18.99 -4.16 11.89
N ARG A 402 18.00 -5.04 11.68
CA ARG A 402 18.06 -6.47 12.02
C ARG A 402 18.23 -6.77 13.52
N ASP A 403 18.06 -5.79 14.37
CA ASP A 403 18.11 -5.89 15.84
C ASP A 403 16.76 -5.56 16.51
N GLY A 404 15.71 -5.45 15.69
CA GLY A 404 14.36 -5.06 16.10
C GLY A 404 14.11 -3.56 16.09
N THR A 405 15.08 -2.76 15.61
CA THR A 405 14.95 -1.32 15.44
C THR A 405 15.05 -0.91 13.97
N PHE A 406 14.60 0.31 13.69
CA PHE A 406 14.67 0.93 12.37
C PHE A 406 15.36 2.30 12.48
N ARG A 407 16.03 2.70 11.42
CA ARG A 407 16.69 4.00 11.34
C ARG A 407 16.23 4.77 10.12
N ASP A 408 15.75 6.00 10.31
CA ASP A 408 15.41 6.88 9.19
C ASP A 408 16.69 7.27 8.42
N ILE A 409 16.71 6.93 7.13
CA ILE A 409 17.82 7.19 6.20
C ILE A 409 17.38 8.03 5.00
N ALA A 410 16.13 8.53 4.98
CA ALA A 410 15.54 9.20 3.81
C ALA A 410 16.39 10.35 3.27
N GLU A 411 17.02 11.16 4.13
CA GLU A 411 17.88 12.29 3.71
C GLU A 411 19.09 11.79 2.92
N GLY A 412 19.78 10.76 3.41
CA GLY A 412 20.95 10.17 2.73
C GLY A 412 20.57 9.43 1.47
N ALA A 413 19.39 8.82 1.43
CA ALA A 413 18.88 8.05 0.32
C ALA A 413 18.26 8.90 -0.81
N GLY A 414 18.19 10.24 -0.68
CA GLY A 414 17.56 11.11 -1.69
C GLY A 414 16.03 11.16 -1.62
N LEU A 415 15.42 10.61 -0.56
CA LEU A 415 13.97 10.49 -0.39
C LEU A 415 13.35 11.56 0.51
N ALA A 416 14.13 12.40 1.17
CA ALA A 416 13.61 13.48 2.01
C ALA A 416 13.03 14.65 1.19
N ARG A 417 12.41 14.34 0.06
CA ARG A 417 11.71 15.29 -0.80
C ARG A 417 10.46 15.81 -0.09
N ILE A 418 10.27 17.10 -0.12
CA ILE A 418 9.13 17.76 0.52
C ILE A 418 7.92 17.76 -0.43
N GLY A 419 6.81 17.20 0.01
CA GLY A 419 5.57 17.11 -0.75
C GLY A 419 4.35 17.01 0.15
N VAL A 420 3.22 16.77 -0.47
CA VAL A 420 1.94 16.51 0.22
C VAL A 420 1.51 15.10 -0.18
N GLY A 421 2.32 14.13 0.25
CA GLY A 421 2.18 12.75 -0.18
C GLY A 421 0.87 12.10 0.25
N ARG A 422 0.36 11.17 -0.59
CA ARG A 422 -0.85 10.38 -0.36
C ARG A 422 -0.61 8.90 -0.62
N GLY A 423 -0.84 8.42 -1.83
CA GLY A 423 -0.57 7.04 -2.18
C GLY A 423 0.91 6.78 -2.43
N CYS A 424 1.34 5.54 -2.23
CA CYS A 424 2.62 5.05 -2.72
C CYS A 424 2.54 3.57 -3.11
N ALA A 425 3.35 3.20 -4.08
CA ALA A 425 3.49 1.85 -4.58
C ALA A 425 4.96 1.55 -4.87
N TYR A 426 5.33 0.28 -4.85
CA TYR A 426 6.64 -0.19 -5.28
C TYR A 426 6.53 -1.12 -6.49
N GLY A 427 7.58 -1.18 -7.30
CA GLY A 427 7.72 -2.09 -8.43
C GLY A 427 9.05 -1.89 -9.12
N ASP A 428 9.56 -2.91 -9.79
CA ASP A 428 10.77 -2.86 -10.61
C ASP A 428 10.36 -2.48 -12.05
N TYR A 429 10.23 -1.15 -12.31
CA TYR A 429 9.66 -0.67 -13.58
C TYR A 429 10.67 -0.70 -14.74
N ASP A 430 11.97 -0.72 -14.48
CA ASP A 430 13.02 -0.78 -15.50
C ASP A 430 13.67 -2.16 -15.62
N ASN A 431 13.16 -3.15 -14.87
CA ASN A 431 13.55 -4.56 -14.91
C ASN A 431 15.04 -4.78 -14.59
N ASP A 432 15.63 -4.00 -13.70
CA ASP A 432 17.02 -4.18 -13.27
C ASP A 432 17.17 -5.06 -12.02
N GLY A 433 16.03 -5.41 -11.37
CA GLY A 433 15.92 -6.38 -10.29
C GLY A 433 15.85 -5.77 -8.89
N ASP A 434 16.03 -4.47 -8.76
CA ASP A 434 15.73 -3.77 -7.52
C ASP A 434 14.33 -3.11 -7.57
N VAL A 435 13.91 -2.51 -6.48
CA VAL A 435 12.53 -2.05 -6.33
C VAL A 435 12.49 -0.53 -6.29
N ASP A 436 11.72 0.06 -7.21
CA ASP A 436 11.48 1.48 -7.35
C ASP A 436 10.21 1.92 -6.60
N LEU A 437 10.04 3.23 -6.46
CA LEU A 437 8.90 3.82 -5.76
C LEU A 437 8.11 4.78 -6.64
N LEU A 438 6.79 4.68 -6.57
CA LEU A 438 5.85 5.63 -7.14
C LEU A 438 5.08 6.32 -6.01
N VAL A 439 5.01 7.64 -6.03
CA VAL A 439 4.34 8.45 -5.00
C VAL A 439 3.38 9.44 -5.65
N SER A 440 2.13 9.42 -5.25
CA SER A 440 1.16 10.45 -5.61
C SER A 440 1.11 11.55 -4.55
N ASN A 441 0.98 12.81 -4.98
CA ASN A 441 0.88 13.96 -4.10
C ASN A 441 -0.44 14.69 -4.30
N ASN A 442 -0.96 15.28 -3.23
CA ASN A 442 -2.21 16.04 -3.27
C ASN A 442 -2.04 17.43 -3.93
N GLY A 443 -2.95 17.78 -4.80
CA GLY A 443 -2.93 18.99 -5.61
C GLY A 443 -3.75 20.17 -5.08
N VAL A 444 -4.13 20.21 -3.78
CA VAL A 444 -4.87 21.38 -3.20
C VAL A 444 -4.11 22.69 -3.43
N THR A 445 -2.80 22.65 -3.36
CA THR A 445 -1.95 23.78 -3.74
C THR A 445 -1.19 23.49 -5.02
N GLU A 446 -1.01 24.50 -5.86
CA GLU A 446 -0.38 24.32 -7.18
C GLU A 446 1.05 23.79 -7.14
N ASP A 447 1.73 23.94 -6.03
CA ASP A 447 3.15 23.60 -5.89
C ASP A 447 3.42 22.10 -5.69
N TYR A 448 2.41 21.28 -5.28
CA TYR A 448 2.66 19.93 -4.75
C TYR A 448 1.86 18.80 -5.40
N GLY A 449 1.02 19.05 -6.38
CA GLY A 449 0.11 18.03 -6.95
C GLY A 449 0.74 17.03 -7.92
N GLY A 450 2.06 16.99 -8.07
CA GLY A 450 2.75 16.08 -8.99
C GLY A 450 2.90 14.66 -8.45
N VAL A 451 3.22 13.73 -9.33
CA VAL A 451 3.66 12.38 -8.98
C VAL A 451 5.18 12.36 -8.87
N TRP A 452 5.75 11.41 -8.12
CA TRP A 452 7.18 11.13 -8.13
C TRP A 452 7.41 9.68 -8.55
N LEU A 453 8.23 9.49 -9.58
CA LEU A 453 8.84 8.21 -9.94
C LEU A 453 10.28 8.23 -9.43
N LEU A 454 10.55 7.42 -8.43
CA LEU A 454 11.81 7.42 -7.69
C LEU A 454 12.52 6.11 -7.99
N ARG A 455 13.50 6.18 -8.92
CA ARG A 455 14.28 5.02 -9.31
C ARG A 455 15.30 4.69 -8.23
N ASN A 456 15.42 3.42 -7.91
CA ASN A 456 16.45 2.90 -7.02
C ASN A 456 17.79 2.84 -7.79
N ASP A 457 18.75 3.66 -7.40
CA ASP A 457 20.10 3.70 -7.97
C ASP A 457 21.13 3.23 -6.92
N SER A 458 20.73 2.35 -6.01
CA SER A 458 21.61 1.79 -4.99
C SER A 458 22.73 0.99 -5.65
N GLU A 459 23.97 1.12 -5.13
CA GLU A 459 25.09 0.34 -5.69
C GLU A 459 24.75 -1.16 -5.65
N PRO A 460 24.92 -1.92 -6.75
CA PRO A 460 24.56 -3.32 -6.86
C PRO A 460 25.45 -4.19 -5.96
N SER A 461 25.21 -4.12 -4.66
CA SER A 461 25.98 -4.85 -3.66
C SER A 461 25.32 -6.16 -3.25
N SER A 462 24.07 -6.35 -3.62
CA SER A 462 23.24 -7.48 -3.24
C SER A 462 22.66 -8.20 -4.46
N ASN A 463 22.43 -9.48 -4.31
CA ASN A 463 21.72 -10.30 -5.29
C ASN A 463 20.22 -10.34 -4.96
N TYR A 464 19.41 -10.75 -5.92
CA TYR A 464 17.96 -10.85 -5.77
C TYR A 464 17.40 -12.14 -6.40
N LEU A 465 16.18 -12.47 -6.05
CA LEU A 465 15.31 -13.40 -6.79
C LEU A 465 13.92 -12.77 -6.88
N ARG A 466 13.39 -12.66 -8.10
CA ARG A 466 12.01 -12.25 -8.33
C ARG A 466 11.17 -13.47 -8.67
N VAL A 467 9.96 -13.54 -8.11
CA VAL A 467 9.07 -14.69 -8.25
C VAL A 467 7.69 -14.20 -8.68
N ARG A 468 7.28 -14.56 -9.90
CA ARG A 468 5.92 -14.41 -10.39
C ARG A 468 5.20 -15.75 -10.32
N VAL A 469 4.01 -15.77 -9.74
CA VAL A 469 3.21 -16.99 -9.66
C VAL A 469 1.95 -16.84 -10.51
N ILE A 470 1.53 -17.92 -11.17
CA ILE A 470 0.37 -17.95 -12.06
C ILE A 470 -0.51 -19.12 -11.67
N GLY A 471 -1.70 -18.84 -11.16
CA GLY A 471 -2.68 -19.85 -10.78
C GLY A 471 -3.35 -20.51 -11.98
N THR A 472 -3.81 -21.71 -11.77
CA THR A 472 -4.63 -22.47 -12.74
C THR A 472 -5.81 -23.17 -12.07
N ARG A 473 -5.74 -23.40 -10.78
CA ARG A 473 -6.81 -23.83 -9.88
C ARG A 473 -7.05 -22.77 -8.79
N SER A 474 -5.99 -22.15 -8.32
CA SER A 474 -6.03 -20.89 -7.62
C SER A 474 -6.40 -19.76 -8.60
N ASN A 475 -6.78 -18.59 -8.11
CA ASN A 475 -6.97 -17.42 -8.96
C ASN A 475 -5.72 -17.17 -9.84
N ARG A 476 -5.93 -16.60 -11.01
CA ARG A 476 -4.91 -16.47 -12.06
C ARG A 476 -3.66 -15.71 -11.60
N ASP A 477 -3.84 -14.66 -10.82
CA ASP A 477 -2.74 -13.82 -10.31
C ASP A 477 -2.00 -14.45 -9.14
N GLY A 478 -2.47 -15.61 -8.61
CA GLY A 478 -1.90 -16.27 -7.46
C GLY A 478 -2.02 -15.46 -6.16
N ILE A 479 -2.95 -14.51 -6.09
CA ILE A 479 -3.21 -13.73 -4.89
C ILE A 479 -3.59 -14.66 -3.74
N GLY A 480 -2.90 -14.48 -2.58
CA GLY A 480 -3.00 -15.38 -1.44
C GLY A 480 -1.93 -16.48 -1.41
N ALA A 481 -1.22 -16.72 -2.52
CA ALA A 481 -0.10 -17.66 -2.51
C ALA A 481 1.02 -17.16 -1.61
N ARG A 482 1.59 -18.08 -0.82
CA ARG A 482 2.73 -17.80 0.07
C ARG A 482 4.00 -18.36 -0.53
N VAL A 483 4.98 -17.49 -0.67
CA VAL A 483 6.30 -17.83 -1.19
C VAL A 483 7.31 -17.75 -0.06
N ARG A 484 7.96 -18.89 0.24
CA ARG A 484 9.01 -19.01 1.26
C ARG A 484 10.33 -19.32 0.60
N LEU A 485 11.34 -18.56 0.97
CA LEU A 485 12.69 -18.67 0.44
C LEU A 485 13.67 -18.91 1.58
N THR A 486 14.53 -19.95 1.44
CA THR A 486 15.52 -20.33 2.46
C THR A 486 16.93 -20.00 1.98
N LEU A 487 17.65 -19.21 2.79
CA LEU A 487 19.05 -18.82 2.61
C LEU A 487 19.85 -19.22 3.85
N GLY A 488 20.56 -20.35 3.82
CA GLY A 488 21.24 -20.87 5.02
C GLY A 488 20.24 -21.09 6.15
N ASP A 489 20.41 -20.37 7.26
CA ASP A 489 19.51 -20.45 8.42
C ASP A 489 18.36 -19.41 8.38
N SER A 490 18.33 -18.51 7.39
CA SER A 490 17.31 -17.48 7.23
C SER A 490 16.17 -17.94 6.32
N VAL A 491 14.94 -17.61 6.69
CA VAL A 491 13.75 -17.88 5.87
C VAL A 491 13.02 -16.56 5.66
N GLN A 492 12.89 -16.14 4.42
CA GLN A 492 12.03 -15.02 4.03
C GLN A 492 10.68 -15.55 3.59
N GLN A 493 9.59 -14.86 3.95
CA GLN A 493 8.24 -15.18 3.51
C GLN A 493 7.54 -13.95 2.98
N ARG A 494 6.82 -14.11 1.84
CA ARG A 494 5.97 -13.08 1.23
C ARG A 494 4.65 -13.69 0.81
N ILE A 495 3.61 -12.86 0.75
CA ILE A 495 2.28 -13.23 0.22
C ILE A 495 2.04 -12.40 -1.03
N VAL A 496 1.58 -13.04 -2.11
CA VAL A 496 1.10 -12.32 -3.30
C VAL A 496 -0.22 -11.63 -2.96
N ARG A 497 -0.31 -10.34 -3.23
CA ARG A 497 -1.46 -9.54 -2.79
C ARG A 497 -1.72 -8.34 -3.68
N THR A 498 -2.94 -7.87 -3.66
CA THR A 498 -3.35 -6.56 -4.15
C THR A 498 -3.45 -5.57 -2.99
N GLY A 499 -3.61 -4.29 -3.29
CA GLY A 499 -3.81 -3.24 -2.30
C GLY A 499 -2.59 -3.01 -1.40
N GLY A 500 -2.86 -2.62 -0.17
CA GLY A 500 -1.85 -2.15 0.79
C GLY A 500 -1.62 -0.65 0.69
N SER A 501 -0.78 -0.09 1.56
CA SER A 501 -0.50 1.34 1.60
C SER A 501 -1.78 2.20 1.84
N TYR A 502 -1.98 3.23 1.02
CA TYR A 502 -3.18 4.08 1.01
C TYR A 502 -3.68 4.22 -0.42
N CYS A 503 -4.88 3.71 -0.69
CA CYS A 503 -5.53 3.83 -2.00
C CYS A 503 -4.69 3.35 -3.20
N SER A 504 -3.67 2.53 -2.99
CA SER A 504 -2.63 2.23 -3.99
C SER A 504 -2.39 0.74 -4.14
N GLN A 505 -1.72 0.36 -5.21
CA GLN A 505 -1.31 -1.02 -5.45
C GLN A 505 0.12 -1.09 -5.97
N SER A 506 0.94 -1.92 -5.29
CA SER A 506 2.28 -2.29 -5.73
C SER A 506 2.25 -3.44 -6.74
N GLU A 507 3.38 -3.69 -7.38
CA GLU A 507 3.60 -4.86 -8.22
C GLU A 507 3.30 -6.16 -7.46
N MET A 508 2.68 -7.14 -8.13
CA MET A 508 2.39 -8.45 -7.53
C MET A 508 3.56 -9.43 -7.61
N THR A 509 4.55 -9.19 -8.47
CA THR A 509 5.80 -9.98 -8.48
C THR A 509 6.57 -9.76 -7.19
N LEU A 510 6.95 -10.86 -6.54
CA LEU A 510 7.64 -10.81 -5.25
C LEU A 510 9.15 -10.67 -5.46
N THR A 511 9.76 -9.63 -4.92
CA THR A 511 11.21 -9.44 -4.92
C THR A 511 11.80 -9.84 -3.57
N PHE A 512 12.79 -10.73 -3.59
CA PHE A 512 13.54 -11.19 -2.43
C PHE A 512 15.00 -10.76 -2.55
N GLY A 513 15.47 -9.93 -1.61
CA GLY A 513 16.88 -9.64 -1.47
C GLY A 513 17.64 -10.83 -0.93
N LEU A 514 18.77 -11.17 -1.54
CA LEU A 514 19.59 -12.33 -1.21
C LEU A 514 20.94 -11.92 -0.57
N GLY A 515 21.19 -10.61 -0.44
CA GLY A 515 22.46 -10.08 0.00
C GLY A 515 23.59 -10.59 -0.92
N LYS A 516 24.57 -11.32 -0.37
CA LYS A 516 25.69 -11.87 -1.14
C LYS A 516 25.49 -13.31 -1.64
N SER A 517 24.33 -13.90 -1.38
CA SER A 517 24.07 -15.29 -1.80
C SER A 517 23.84 -15.34 -3.31
N GLU A 518 24.57 -16.21 -3.98
CA GLU A 518 24.45 -16.45 -5.42
C GLU A 518 23.40 -17.52 -5.76
N THR A 519 22.91 -18.24 -4.73
CA THR A 519 21.91 -19.29 -4.90
C THR A 519 20.94 -19.29 -3.73
N VAL A 520 19.70 -19.71 -3.99
CA VAL A 520 18.64 -20.00 -3.02
C VAL A 520 18.60 -21.50 -2.79
N ALA A 521 18.75 -21.93 -1.55
CA ALA A 521 18.76 -23.35 -1.22
C ALA A 521 17.40 -24.01 -1.46
N HIS A 522 16.31 -23.38 -1.00
CA HIS A 522 14.95 -23.86 -1.17
C HIS A 522 14.00 -22.71 -1.44
N LEU A 523 13.09 -22.89 -2.39
CA LEU A 523 11.92 -22.07 -2.62
C LEU A 523 10.68 -22.94 -2.49
N GLU A 524 9.75 -22.54 -1.65
CA GLU A 524 8.48 -23.22 -1.46
C GLU A 524 7.34 -22.24 -1.78
N ILE A 525 6.38 -22.69 -2.59
CA ILE A 525 5.16 -21.95 -2.91
C ILE A 525 3.99 -22.77 -2.40
N LEU A 526 3.23 -22.19 -1.48
CA LEU A 526 1.96 -22.71 -1.00
C LEU A 526 0.84 -21.93 -1.68
N TRP A 527 0.09 -22.58 -2.53
CA TRP A 527 -1.04 -22.04 -3.29
C TRP A 527 -2.32 -21.99 -2.44
N SER A 528 -3.25 -21.10 -2.78
CA SER A 528 -4.59 -21.06 -2.14
C SER A 528 -5.38 -22.36 -2.35
N SER A 529 -5.13 -23.08 -3.45
CA SER A 529 -5.66 -24.45 -3.67
C SER A 529 -5.14 -25.51 -2.68
N GLY A 530 -4.17 -25.17 -1.83
CA GLY A 530 -3.50 -26.09 -0.89
C GLY A 530 -2.36 -26.89 -1.50
N GLU A 531 -2.03 -26.70 -2.79
CA GLU A 531 -0.85 -27.35 -3.39
C GLU A 531 0.44 -26.69 -2.91
N ILE A 532 1.50 -27.49 -2.81
CA ILE A 532 2.83 -27.01 -2.40
C ILE A 532 3.84 -27.41 -3.46
N TYR A 533 4.55 -26.39 -3.98
CA TYR A 533 5.65 -26.58 -4.92
C TYR A 533 6.98 -26.26 -4.25
N ARG A 534 8.01 -27.08 -4.57
CA ARG A 534 9.34 -26.94 -4.00
C ARG A 534 10.39 -26.98 -5.08
N TYR A 535 11.27 -25.99 -5.05
CA TYR A 535 12.43 -25.86 -5.92
C TYR A 535 13.69 -25.80 -5.06
N VAL A 536 14.81 -26.25 -5.60
CA VAL A 536 16.11 -26.27 -4.91
C VAL A 536 17.19 -25.70 -5.82
N GLU A 537 18.23 -25.13 -5.19
CA GLU A 537 19.42 -24.63 -5.90
C GLU A 537 19.10 -23.68 -7.05
N ILE A 538 18.30 -22.63 -6.76
CA ILE A 538 17.91 -21.60 -7.73
C ILE A 538 19.02 -20.54 -7.79
N GLU A 539 19.49 -20.21 -8.98
CA GLU A 539 20.46 -19.13 -9.19
C GLU A 539 19.84 -17.76 -8.87
N ALA A 540 20.65 -16.85 -8.36
CA ALA A 540 20.26 -15.46 -8.10
C ALA A 540 20.15 -14.63 -9.38
N ASN A 541 19.69 -13.40 -9.25
CA ASN A 541 19.63 -12.35 -10.26
C ASN A 541 18.78 -12.74 -11.48
N GLN A 542 17.59 -13.25 -11.21
CA GLN A 542 16.62 -13.61 -12.24
C GLN A 542 15.19 -13.45 -11.76
N LEU A 543 14.27 -13.32 -12.70
CA LEU A 543 12.84 -13.52 -12.53
C LEU A 543 12.51 -14.98 -12.87
N ILE A 544 11.82 -15.66 -11.96
CA ILE A 544 11.24 -16.98 -12.24
C ILE A 544 9.73 -16.88 -12.29
N GLU A 545 9.14 -17.53 -13.28
CA GLU A 545 7.70 -17.65 -13.40
C GLU A 545 7.30 -19.09 -13.03
N VAL A 546 6.37 -19.22 -12.09
CA VAL A 546 5.89 -20.51 -11.61
C VAL A 546 4.41 -20.63 -11.88
N VAL A 547 4.05 -21.56 -12.76
CA VAL A 547 2.66 -21.86 -13.12
C VAL A 547 2.17 -23.07 -12.33
N GLU A 548 1.05 -22.91 -11.63
CA GLU A 548 0.39 -23.99 -10.90
C GLU A 548 0.03 -25.16 -11.84
N GLY A 549 0.15 -26.39 -11.42
CA GLY A 549 -0.14 -27.58 -12.23
C GLY A 549 0.96 -28.00 -13.20
N THR A 550 2.01 -27.20 -13.39
CA THR A 550 3.15 -27.60 -14.22
C THR A 550 4.11 -28.48 -13.40
N SER A 551 4.51 -29.61 -13.95
CA SER A 551 5.45 -30.51 -13.27
C SER A 551 6.81 -29.82 -13.08
N GLN A 552 7.29 -29.85 -11.85
CA GLN A 552 8.68 -29.51 -11.52
C GLN A 552 9.63 -30.34 -12.40
N LYS A 553 10.56 -29.66 -13.06
CA LYS A 553 11.70 -30.34 -13.70
C LYS A 553 12.90 -30.35 -12.78
#